data_8d46d7b287a5b736a0a13ec21443a3cd
#
_entry.id   8d46d7b287a5b736a0a13ec21443a3cd
#
_cell.length_a   1.000
_cell.length_b   1.000
_cell.length_c   1.000
_cell.angle_alpha   90.00
_cell.angle_beta   90.00
_cell.angle_gamma   90.00
#
_symmetry.space_group_name_H-M   'P 1'
#
loop_
_entity.id
_entity.type
_entity.pdbx_description
1 polymer ?
#
loop_
_entity_poly.entity_id
_entity_poly.type
_entity_poly.pdbx_seq_one_letter_code
_entity_poly.pdbx_strand_id
1 'polypeptide(L)'
;MATPLSRLALLQPRSLDHALRMLRDEGPLVPLAGCTDLYVGLHFGTVPDQQFLDLQGLRTLRGICARGDTLAIGALTTYAELIASPLVRRRLPILAEASRWVGSPQIQNRGTLGGNVANASPAGDTLPVLAVAEATVVLRSVVGERRVPF
;
A
#
# COMPACT_ATOMS: atom_id res chain seq x y z
N MET A 1 -6.34 15.34 21.18
CA MET A 1 -7.64 14.61 21.27
C MET A 1 -7.76 13.77 20.01
N ALA A 2 -8.20 12.51 20.10
CA ALA A 2 -8.37 11.66 18.91
C ALA A 2 -9.40 12.25 17.94
N THR A 3 -9.18 12.06 16.64
CA THR A 3 -10.12 12.49 15.61
C THR A 3 -11.41 11.67 15.70
N PRO A 4 -12.59 12.27 15.84
CA PRO A 4 -13.85 11.53 15.88
C PRO A 4 -14.09 10.83 14.53
N LEU A 5 -14.22 9.50 14.53
CA LEU A 5 -14.45 8.71 13.31
C LEU A 5 -15.74 9.10 12.57
N SER A 6 -16.73 9.64 13.30
CA SER A 6 -17.98 10.14 12.71
C SER A 6 -17.82 11.33 11.75
N ARG A 7 -16.66 11.98 11.76
CA ARG A 7 -16.32 13.08 10.84
C ARG A 7 -15.62 12.61 9.56
N LEU A 8 -15.28 11.33 9.48
CA LEU A 8 -14.56 10.77 8.35
C LEU A 8 -15.55 10.09 7.40
N ALA A 9 -15.46 10.41 6.12
CA ALA A 9 -16.20 9.73 5.08
C ALA A 9 -15.34 8.64 4.45
N LEU A 10 -15.89 7.42 4.31
CA LEU A 10 -15.22 6.29 3.70
C LEU A 10 -15.97 5.87 2.44
N LEU A 11 -15.34 6.04 1.29
CA LEU A 11 -15.88 5.66 -0.01
C LEU A 11 -15.29 4.32 -0.44
N GLN A 12 -16.13 3.43 -0.96
CA GLN A 12 -15.72 2.08 -1.37
C GLN A 12 -15.91 1.88 -2.89
N PRO A 13 -14.83 1.87 -3.68
CA PRO A 13 -14.92 1.64 -5.10
C PRO A 13 -15.20 0.16 -5.41
N ARG A 14 -15.96 -0.10 -6.48
CA ARG A 14 -16.29 -1.46 -6.93
C ARG A 14 -15.23 -2.09 -7.83
N SER A 15 -14.33 -1.29 -8.37
CA SER A 15 -13.24 -1.72 -9.25
C SER A 15 -12.10 -0.68 -9.24
N LEU A 16 -10.93 -1.06 -9.79
CA LEU A 16 -9.81 -0.13 -9.93
C LEU A 16 -10.19 1.07 -10.82
N ASP A 17 -10.85 0.83 -11.94
CA ASP A 17 -11.29 1.92 -12.84
C ASP A 17 -12.33 2.83 -12.16
N HIS A 18 -13.18 2.30 -11.29
CA HIS A 18 -14.07 3.11 -10.48
C HIS A 18 -13.29 3.96 -9.47
N ALA A 19 -12.31 3.38 -8.78
CA ALA A 19 -11.44 4.11 -7.85
C ALA A 19 -10.71 5.27 -8.55
N LEU A 20 -10.16 5.02 -9.74
CA LEU A 20 -9.46 6.05 -10.52
C LEU A 20 -10.38 7.20 -10.96
N ARG A 21 -11.62 6.90 -11.35
CA ARG A 21 -12.62 7.94 -11.66
C ARG A 21 -12.99 8.74 -10.41
N MET A 22 -13.24 8.09 -9.28
CA MET A 22 -13.53 8.78 -8.01
C MET A 22 -12.39 9.73 -7.63
N LEU A 23 -11.13 9.30 -7.71
CA LEU A 23 -9.95 10.14 -7.45
C LEU A 23 -9.87 11.36 -8.35
N ARG A 24 -10.35 11.26 -9.61
CA ARG A 24 -10.37 12.37 -10.55
C ARG A 24 -11.54 13.32 -10.30
N ASP A 25 -12.74 12.78 -10.05
CA ASP A 25 -14.02 13.50 -10.19
C ASP A 25 -14.62 13.96 -8.85
N GLU A 26 -14.33 13.27 -7.74
CA GLU A 26 -15.00 13.49 -6.46
C GLU A 26 -14.19 14.37 -5.48
N GLY A 27 -13.12 15.06 -5.96
CA GLY A 27 -12.31 15.97 -5.16
C GLY A 27 -11.20 15.26 -4.39
N PRO A 28 -10.59 15.92 -3.39
CA PRO A 28 -9.44 15.36 -2.70
C PRO A 28 -9.84 14.15 -1.87
N LEU A 29 -9.64 12.94 -2.41
CA LEU A 29 -9.78 11.67 -1.71
C LEU A 29 -8.41 11.15 -1.29
N VAL A 30 -8.29 10.64 -0.07
CA VAL A 30 -7.07 9.99 0.41
C VAL A 30 -7.20 8.48 0.22
N PRO A 31 -6.39 7.86 -0.66
CA PRO A 31 -6.38 6.41 -0.82
C PRO A 31 -5.95 5.73 0.47
N LEU A 32 -6.68 4.68 0.87
CA LEU A 32 -6.45 3.98 2.11
C LEU A 32 -6.30 2.48 1.84
N ALA A 33 -5.23 1.90 2.38
CA ALA A 33 -4.91 0.47 2.29
C ALA A 33 -4.97 -0.18 3.69
N GLY A 34 -3.83 -0.62 4.22
CA GLY A 34 -3.75 -1.29 5.53
C GLY A 34 -4.07 -0.44 6.75
N CYS A 35 -4.04 0.87 6.63
CA CYS A 35 -4.33 1.89 7.65
C CYS A 35 -3.39 1.93 8.86
N THR A 36 -2.27 1.24 8.84
CA THR A 36 -1.38 1.12 10.01
C THR A 36 -0.81 2.47 10.44
N ASP A 37 -0.39 3.31 9.50
CA ASP A 37 0.08 4.67 9.78
C ASP A 37 -1.08 5.65 10.00
N LEU A 38 -2.16 5.53 9.21
CA LEU A 38 -3.35 6.37 9.37
C LEU A 38 -3.93 6.24 10.78
N TYR A 39 -3.96 5.03 11.33
CA TYR A 39 -4.50 4.78 12.67
C TYR A 39 -3.71 5.50 13.77
N VAL A 40 -2.40 5.62 13.60
CA VAL A 40 -1.53 6.40 14.48
C VAL A 40 -1.93 7.88 14.44
N GLY A 41 -2.08 8.43 13.24
CA GLY A 41 -2.53 9.82 13.06
C GLY A 41 -3.92 10.08 13.65
N LEU A 42 -4.87 9.16 13.47
CA LEU A 42 -6.20 9.24 14.08
C LEU A 42 -6.15 9.24 15.60
N HIS A 43 -5.31 8.39 16.18
CA HIS A 43 -5.13 8.30 17.63
C HIS A 43 -4.59 9.61 18.22
N PHE A 44 -3.61 10.21 17.55
CA PHE A 44 -3.03 11.49 17.98
C PHE A 44 -3.83 12.73 17.55
N GLY A 45 -4.91 12.56 16.78
CA GLY A 45 -5.74 13.66 16.29
C GLY A 45 -5.03 14.58 15.29
N THR A 46 -4.07 14.01 14.54
CA THR A 46 -3.30 14.73 13.52
C THR A 46 -3.88 14.59 12.11
N VAL A 47 -4.89 13.73 11.94
CA VAL A 47 -5.58 13.55 10.66
C VAL A 47 -6.66 14.62 10.53
N PRO A 48 -6.62 15.48 9.50
CA PRO A 48 -7.65 16.47 9.25
C PRO A 48 -8.98 15.80 8.84
N ASP A 49 -10.09 16.52 8.94
CA ASP A 49 -11.37 16.07 8.40
C ASP A 49 -11.24 15.91 6.87
N GLN A 50 -11.36 14.67 6.40
CA GLN A 50 -11.15 14.36 4.99
C GLN A 50 -11.94 13.11 4.58
N GLN A 51 -12.02 12.90 3.27
CA GLN A 51 -12.64 11.74 2.68
C GLN A 51 -11.59 10.70 2.32
N PHE A 52 -11.88 9.46 2.61
CA PHE A 52 -11.00 8.32 2.31
C PHE A 52 -11.59 7.45 1.22
N LEU A 53 -10.72 6.92 0.35
CA LEU A 53 -11.04 5.93 -0.65
C LEU A 53 -10.48 4.58 -0.24
N ASP A 54 -11.33 3.67 0.22
CA ASP A 54 -10.93 2.33 0.67
C ASP A 54 -10.57 1.44 -0.52
N LEU A 55 -9.29 1.12 -0.66
CA LEU A 55 -8.79 0.25 -1.72
C LEU A 55 -8.77 -1.24 -1.33
N GLN A 56 -9.03 -1.60 -0.07
CA GLN A 56 -8.84 -2.96 0.45
C GLN A 56 -9.64 -4.02 -0.32
N GLY A 57 -10.82 -3.66 -0.83
CA GLY A 57 -11.67 -4.54 -1.63
C GLY A 57 -11.15 -4.83 -3.04
N LEU A 58 -10.14 -4.10 -3.52
CA LEU A 58 -9.63 -4.20 -4.88
C LEU A 58 -8.61 -5.35 -5.03
N ARG A 59 -9.11 -6.57 -5.22
CA ARG A 59 -8.27 -7.78 -5.34
C ARG A 59 -7.23 -7.71 -6.47
N THR A 60 -7.48 -6.93 -7.52
CA THR A 60 -6.55 -6.71 -8.64
C THR A 60 -5.26 -6.01 -8.22
N LEU A 61 -5.26 -5.31 -7.09
CA LEU A 61 -4.08 -4.67 -6.50
C LEU A 61 -3.34 -5.56 -5.50
N ARG A 62 -3.71 -6.83 -5.36
CA ARG A 62 -3.12 -7.76 -4.39
C ARG A 62 -2.55 -8.98 -5.10
N GLY A 63 -1.48 -9.52 -4.54
CA GLY A 63 -0.87 -10.77 -5.00
C GLY A 63 0.56 -10.61 -5.47
N ILE A 64 1.20 -11.74 -5.71
CA ILE A 64 2.61 -11.86 -6.05
C ILE A 64 2.72 -12.83 -7.22
N CYS A 65 3.33 -12.40 -8.31
CA CYS A 65 3.57 -13.28 -9.45
C CYS A 65 4.93 -13.03 -10.11
N ALA A 66 5.47 -14.06 -10.75
CA ALA A 66 6.67 -13.94 -11.57
C ALA A 66 6.28 -13.58 -13.01
N ARG A 67 7.02 -12.66 -13.60
CA ARG A 67 6.92 -12.28 -15.02
C ARG A 67 8.32 -12.30 -15.61
N GLY A 68 8.72 -13.42 -16.21
CA GLY A 68 10.12 -13.65 -16.62
C GLY A 68 11.04 -13.54 -15.40
N ASP A 69 12.06 -12.70 -15.48
CA ASP A 69 13.01 -12.46 -14.40
C ASP A 69 12.53 -11.45 -13.34
N THR A 70 11.40 -10.80 -13.57
CA THR A 70 10.84 -9.84 -12.61
C THR A 70 9.82 -10.48 -11.67
N LEU A 71 9.72 -9.90 -10.47
CA LEU A 71 8.70 -10.20 -9.48
C LEU A 71 7.69 -9.06 -9.46
N ALA A 72 6.46 -9.32 -9.88
CA ALA A 72 5.38 -8.35 -9.80
C ALA A 72 4.61 -8.53 -8.50
N ILE A 73 4.51 -7.46 -7.72
CA ILE A 73 3.86 -7.44 -6.40
C ILE A 73 2.77 -6.38 -6.43
N GLY A 74 1.55 -6.77 -6.10
CA GLY A 74 0.43 -5.84 -6.00
C GLY A 74 0.57 -4.88 -4.82
N ALA A 75 0.15 -3.63 -4.99
CA ALA A 75 0.29 -2.58 -3.98
C ALA A 75 -0.38 -2.91 -2.63
N LEU A 76 -1.46 -3.71 -2.65
CA LEU A 76 -2.18 -4.14 -1.45
C LEU A 76 -1.67 -5.46 -0.86
N THR A 77 -0.56 -6.00 -1.35
CA THR A 77 0.07 -7.18 -0.76
C THR A 77 0.62 -6.83 0.62
N THR A 78 0.23 -7.60 1.63
CA THR A 78 0.63 -7.37 3.01
C THR A 78 2.02 -7.92 3.31
N TYR A 79 2.65 -7.45 4.38
CA TYR A 79 3.93 -8.00 4.84
C TYR A 79 3.84 -9.49 5.19
N ALA A 80 2.74 -9.91 5.83
CA ALA A 80 2.51 -11.32 6.13
C ALA A 80 2.48 -12.18 4.85
N GLU A 81 1.90 -11.69 3.77
CA GLU A 81 1.91 -12.38 2.47
C GLU A 81 3.30 -12.41 1.84
N LEU A 82 4.08 -11.32 1.95
CA LEU A 82 5.48 -11.29 1.49
C LEU A 82 6.33 -12.31 2.24
N ILE A 83 6.21 -12.38 3.56
CA ILE A 83 6.92 -13.33 4.44
C ILE A 83 6.54 -14.77 4.09
N ALA A 84 5.26 -15.05 3.87
CA ALA A 84 4.75 -16.40 3.59
C ALA A 84 5.06 -16.87 2.17
N SER A 85 5.30 -15.94 1.21
CA SER A 85 5.43 -16.26 -0.21
C SER A 85 6.69 -17.07 -0.53
N PRO A 86 6.58 -18.32 -1.05
CA PRO A 86 7.74 -19.08 -1.54
C PRO A 86 8.44 -18.36 -2.70
N LEU A 87 7.70 -17.58 -3.47
CA LEU A 87 8.22 -16.86 -4.63
C LEU A 87 9.13 -15.70 -4.18
N VAL A 88 8.71 -14.92 -3.17
CA VAL A 88 9.52 -13.85 -2.58
C VAL A 88 10.75 -14.44 -1.90
N ARG A 89 10.60 -15.48 -1.08
CA ARG A 89 11.73 -16.13 -0.40
C ARG A 89 12.80 -16.68 -1.35
N ARG A 90 12.40 -17.11 -2.55
CA ARG A 90 13.33 -17.65 -3.55
C ARG A 90 13.98 -16.56 -4.40
N ARG A 91 13.23 -15.51 -4.82
CA ARG A 91 13.70 -14.51 -5.79
C ARG A 91 14.18 -13.21 -5.17
N LEU A 92 13.64 -12.82 -4.03
CA LEU A 92 13.98 -11.60 -3.32
C LEU A 92 13.92 -11.83 -1.80
N PRO A 93 14.76 -12.75 -1.25
CA PRO A 93 14.70 -13.15 0.16
C PRO A 93 14.86 -11.98 1.13
N ILE A 94 15.63 -10.97 0.77
CA ILE A 94 15.84 -9.77 1.58
C ILE A 94 14.52 -9.01 1.80
N LEU A 95 13.56 -9.04 0.86
CA LEU A 95 12.25 -8.42 1.05
C LEU A 95 11.41 -9.17 2.08
N ALA A 96 11.46 -10.52 2.06
CA ALA A 96 10.79 -11.32 3.09
C ALA A 96 11.39 -11.06 4.47
N GLU A 97 12.70 -10.91 4.55
CA GLU A 97 13.40 -10.62 5.82
C GLU A 97 13.07 -9.21 6.33
N ALA A 98 13.20 -8.18 5.50
CA ALA A 98 12.83 -6.81 5.87
C ALA A 98 11.36 -6.72 6.32
N SER A 99 10.47 -7.47 5.66
CA SER A 99 9.05 -7.52 6.04
C SER A 99 8.82 -8.07 7.46
N ARG A 100 9.72 -8.89 8.01
CA ARG A 100 9.63 -9.41 9.38
C ARG A 100 9.93 -8.34 10.44
N TRP A 101 10.69 -7.32 10.09
CA TRP A 101 11.05 -6.22 10.97
C TRP A 101 9.97 -5.12 11.02
N VAL A 102 9.00 -5.16 10.10
CA VAL A 102 7.91 -4.19 10.08
C VAL A 102 6.93 -4.45 11.22
N GLY A 103 7.07 -3.71 12.28
CA GLY A 103 6.15 -3.72 13.43
C GLY A 103 5.91 -5.12 14.03
N SER A 104 4.68 -5.37 14.44
CA SER A 104 4.23 -6.63 15.03
C SER A 104 3.46 -7.50 14.00
N PRO A 105 3.17 -8.78 14.29
CA PRO A 105 2.34 -9.62 13.42
C PRO A 105 0.99 -8.99 13.06
N GLN A 106 0.39 -8.22 13.96
CA GLN A 106 -0.86 -7.49 13.69
C GLN A 106 -0.66 -6.42 12.61
N ILE A 107 0.44 -5.68 12.68
CA ILE A 107 0.83 -4.70 11.66
C ILE A 107 1.14 -5.40 10.34
N GLN A 108 1.90 -6.50 10.37
CA GLN A 108 2.26 -7.27 9.19
C GLN A 108 1.04 -7.84 8.44
N ASN A 109 -0.02 -8.20 9.15
CA ASN A 109 -1.26 -8.67 8.55
C ASN A 109 -2.09 -7.55 7.88
N ARG A 110 -1.83 -6.29 8.19
CA ARG A 110 -2.58 -5.13 7.70
C ARG A 110 -1.76 -4.22 6.80
N GLY A 111 -0.55 -3.88 7.21
CA GLY A 111 0.34 -3.02 6.44
C GLY A 111 0.65 -3.63 5.06
N THR A 112 0.70 -2.77 4.04
CA THR A 112 0.88 -3.17 2.64
C THR A 112 2.14 -2.55 2.05
N LEU A 113 2.74 -3.23 1.08
CA LEU A 113 3.93 -2.73 0.41
C LEU A 113 3.68 -1.38 -0.27
N GLY A 114 2.57 -1.24 -0.99
CA GLY A 114 2.21 0.02 -1.64
C GLY A 114 1.90 1.14 -0.65
N GLY A 115 1.29 0.81 0.51
CA GLY A 115 1.07 1.77 1.59
C GLY A 115 2.38 2.30 2.17
N ASN A 116 3.38 1.44 2.37
CA ASN A 116 4.70 1.83 2.85
C ASN A 116 5.42 2.76 1.85
N VAL A 117 5.39 2.41 0.55
CA VAL A 117 5.94 3.25 -0.51
C VAL A 117 5.26 4.62 -0.55
N ALA A 118 3.92 4.65 -0.50
CA ALA A 118 3.15 5.90 -0.58
C ALA A 118 3.31 6.78 0.67
N ASN A 119 3.47 6.17 1.85
CA ASN A 119 3.73 6.89 3.10
C ASN A 119 5.14 7.51 3.12
N ALA A 120 6.08 6.93 2.38
CA ALA A 120 7.44 7.45 2.16
C ALA A 120 8.18 7.82 3.47
N SER A 121 7.92 7.08 4.55
CA SER A 121 8.64 7.30 5.81
C SER A 121 10.12 7.02 5.65
N PRO A 122 11.04 7.90 6.11
CA PRO A 122 12.48 7.64 6.05
C PRO A 122 12.90 6.41 6.88
N ALA A 123 12.05 5.95 7.79
CA ALA A 123 12.23 4.73 8.58
C ALA A 123 11.54 3.50 7.97
N GLY A 124 11.10 3.56 6.71
CA GLY A 124 10.41 2.45 6.05
C GLY A 124 11.35 1.29 5.73
N ASP A 125 11.23 0.17 6.44
CA ASP A 125 12.14 -0.99 6.36
C ASP A 125 12.26 -1.61 4.97
N THR A 126 11.20 -1.56 4.15
CA THR A 126 11.21 -2.14 2.80
C THR A 126 11.74 -1.20 1.72
N LEU A 127 11.84 0.11 1.98
CA LEU A 127 12.26 1.09 0.98
C LEU A 127 13.70 0.87 0.51
N PRO A 128 14.70 0.65 1.40
CA PRO A 128 16.07 0.33 0.97
C PRO A 128 16.15 -0.94 0.11
N VAL A 129 15.32 -1.94 0.42
CA VAL A 129 15.27 -3.19 -0.36
C VAL A 129 14.76 -2.93 -1.77
N LEU A 130 13.72 -2.10 -1.92
CA LEU A 130 13.19 -1.74 -3.25
C LEU A 130 14.21 -0.97 -4.08
N ALA A 131 14.96 -0.06 -3.44
CA ALA A 131 16.04 0.69 -4.11
C ALA A 131 17.16 -0.24 -4.61
N VAL A 132 17.66 -1.15 -3.76
CA VAL A 132 18.73 -2.10 -4.13
C VAL A 132 18.25 -3.11 -5.19
N ALA A 133 16.97 -3.47 -5.17
CA ALA A 133 16.36 -4.36 -6.16
C ALA A 133 16.01 -3.65 -7.48
N GLU A 134 16.38 -2.38 -7.65
CA GLU A 134 16.04 -1.57 -8.82
C GLU A 134 14.55 -1.64 -9.16
N ALA A 135 13.72 -1.55 -8.13
CA ALA A 135 12.27 -1.72 -8.29
C ALA A 135 11.68 -0.65 -9.21
N THR A 136 10.63 -1.03 -9.93
CA THR A 136 9.83 -0.09 -10.72
C THR A 136 8.45 0.02 -10.12
N VAL A 137 8.04 1.24 -9.77
CA VAL A 137 6.69 1.54 -9.31
C VAL A 137 5.77 1.78 -10.50
N VAL A 138 4.66 1.05 -10.54
CA VAL A 138 3.64 1.20 -11.59
C VAL A 138 2.52 2.08 -11.06
N LEU A 139 2.42 3.29 -11.58
CA LEU A 139 1.38 4.26 -11.24
C LEU A 139 0.26 4.20 -12.28
N ARG A 140 -1.00 4.21 -11.82
CA ARG A 140 -2.17 4.21 -12.70
C ARG A 140 -3.06 5.43 -12.47
N SER A 141 -3.62 5.92 -13.57
CA SER A 141 -4.63 6.98 -13.58
C SER A 141 -5.70 6.66 -14.62
N VAL A 142 -6.71 7.52 -14.75
CA VAL A 142 -7.74 7.41 -15.79
C VAL A 142 -7.19 7.55 -17.21
N VAL A 143 -6.03 8.19 -17.38
CA VAL A 143 -5.39 8.40 -18.70
C VAL A 143 -4.37 7.32 -19.04
N GLY A 144 -4.05 6.41 -18.12
CA GLY A 144 -3.14 5.31 -18.41
C GLY A 144 -2.20 4.93 -17.27
N GLU A 145 -1.14 4.21 -17.64
CA GLU A 145 -0.11 3.68 -16.74
C GLU A 145 1.20 4.42 -16.98
N ARG A 146 1.92 4.69 -15.89
CA ARG A 146 3.27 5.23 -15.90
C ARG A 146 4.17 4.37 -15.02
N ARG A 147 5.37 4.10 -15.49
CA ARG A 147 6.41 3.36 -14.77
C ARG A 147 7.49 4.31 -14.29
N VAL A 148 7.81 4.25 -13.02
CA VAL A 148 8.79 5.13 -12.38
C VAL A 148 9.82 4.25 -11.67
N PRO A 149 11.13 4.40 -11.93
CA PRO A 149 12.16 3.78 -11.09
C PRO A 149 11.99 4.21 -9.64
N PHE A 150 12.28 3.28 -8.72
CA PHE A 150 12.21 3.56 -7.28
C PHE A 150 13.43 4.33 -6.80
#